data_deb52051fea6d92ade5db92a541c5a07
#
_entry.id   deb52051fea6d92ade5db92a541c5a07
#
_cell.length_a   1.000
_cell.length_b   1.000
_cell.length_c   1.000
_cell.angle_alpha   90.00
_cell.angle_beta   90.00
_cell.angle_gamma   90.00
#
_symmetry.space_group_name_H-M   'P 1'
#
loop_
_entity.id
_entity.type
_entity.pdbx_description
1 polymer ?
#
loop_
_entity_poly.entity_id
_entity_poly.type
_entity_poly.pdbx_seq_one_letter_code
_entity_poly.pdbx_strand_id
1 'polypeptide(L)' 'VAVKLKKMGVVAGIPDLFVPSWKLYIELKREKGGAVSPAQKKIMLYLQRVGYTVFVCHGAEEASIKVLKFLEENK' A
#
# COMPACT_ATOMS: atom_id res chain seq x y z
N VAL A 1 -2.62 -16.31 -2.04
CA VAL A 1 -3.05 -14.92 -2.02
C VAL A 1 -2.72 -14.25 -3.34
N ALA A 2 -3.69 -13.63 -3.97
CA ALA A 2 -3.49 -12.93 -5.22
C ALA A 2 -3.03 -11.49 -4.93
N VAL A 3 -1.98 -11.07 -5.63
CA VAL A 3 -1.47 -9.71 -5.55
C VAL A 3 -1.61 -9.06 -6.92
N LYS A 4 -2.20 -7.88 -6.96
CA LYS A 4 -2.36 -7.14 -8.21
C LYS A 4 -1.43 -5.94 -8.23
N LEU A 5 -0.73 -5.77 -9.34
CA LEU A 5 0.13 -4.61 -9.55
C LEU A 5 -0.66 -3.50 -10.24
N LYS A 6 -0.32 -2.27 -9.90
CA LYS A 6 -0.90 -1.11 -10.53
C LYS A 6 -0.53 -1.08 -12.02
N LYS A 7 -1.53 -0.90 -12.88
CA LYS A 7 -1.28 -0.69 -14.30
C LYS A 7 -0.90 0.77 -14.53
N MET A 8 0.07 0.98 -15.40
CA MET A 8 0.49 2.30 -15.78
C MET A 8 -0.65 3.05 -16.45
N GLY A 9 -0.86 4.31 -16.04
CA GLY A 9 -1.87 5.17 -16.66
C GLY A 9 -3.30 4.97 -16.21
N VAL A 10 -3.54 4.14 -15.18
CA VAL A 10 -4.92 3.91 -14.71
C VAL A 10 -5.41 5.06 -13.86
N VAL A 11 -4.92 5.20 -12.63
CA VAL A 11 -5.30 6.31 -11.75
C VAL A 11 -4.06 6.80 -11.02
N ALA A 12 -3.81 8.10 -11.10
CA ALA A 12 -2.69 8.70 -10.41
C ALA A 12 -2.88 8.58 -8.88
N GLY A 13 -1.84 8.14 -8.19
CA GLY A 13 -1.86 8.04 -6.74
C GLY A 13 -2.34 6.70 -6.17
N ILE A 14 -2.79 5.78 -7.01
CA ILE A 14 -3.12 4.42 -6.56
C ILE A 14 -1.83 3.74 -6.09
N PRO A 15 -1.82 3.10 -4.90
CA PRO A 15 -0.65 2.37 -4.43
C PRO A 15 -0.21 1.23 -5.37
N ASP A 16 1.07 0.87 -5.30
CA ASP A 16 1.70 -0.07 -6.26
C ASP A 16 1.15 -1.48 -6.20
N LEU A 17 0.83 -1.97 -5.01
CA LEU A 17 0.39 -3.34 -4.81
C LEU A 17 -0.96 -3.37 -4.13
N PHE A 18 -1.77 -4.36 -4.52
CA PHE A 18 -3.06 -4.59 -3.89
C PHE A 18 -3.25 -6.09 -3.64
N VAL A 19 -3.62 -6.43 -2.40
CA VAL A 19 -3.93 -7.79 -2.01
C VAL A 19 -5.42 -7.89 -1.71
N PRO A 20 -6.24 -8.34 -2.67
CA PRO A 20 -7.70 -8.34 -2.52
C PRO A 20 -8.22 -9.09 -1.29
N SER A 21 -7.66 -10.27 -1.03
CA SER A 21 -8.09 -11.09 0.11
C SER A 21 -7.96 -10.39 1.45
N TRP A 22 -7.04 -9.45 1.56
CA TRP A 22 -6.76 -8.74 2.81
C TRP A 22 -7.26 -7.31 2.80
N LYS A 23 -7.81 -6.86 1.68
CA LYS A 23 -8.18 -5.44 1.47
C LYS A 23 -7.02 -4.53 1.83
N LEU A 24 -5.83 -4.89 1.35
CA LEU A 24 -4.58 -4.21 1.68
C LEU A 24 -3.94 -3.63 0.44
N TYR A 25 -3.62 -2.34 0.52
CA TYR A 25 -2.80 -1.65 -0.48
C TYR A 25 -1.43 -1.36 0.10
N ILE A 26 -0.40 -1.50 -0.71
CA ILE A 26 0.98 -1.21 -0.30
C ILE A 26 1.62 -0.28 -1.33
N GLU A 27 2.12 0.85 -0.86
CA GLU A 27 2.90 1.77 -1.67
C GLU A 27 4.37 1.55 -1.33
N LEU A 28 5.18 1.20 -2.34
CA LEU A 28 6.61 0.96 -2.17
C LEU A 28 7.40 2.22 -2.49
N LYS A 29 8.21 2.67 -1.55
CA LYS A 29 9.09 3.83 -1.69
C LYS A 29 10.53 3.41 -1.49
N ARG A 30 11.47 4.24 -1.99
CA ARG A 30 12.89 4.02 -1.74
C ARG A 30 13.17 4.15 -0.25
N GLU A 31 14.18 3.45 0.24
CA GLU A 31 14.57 3.52 1.64
C GLU A 31 14.87 4.94 2.09
N LYS A 32 15.48 5.73 1.20
CA LYS A 32 15.83 7.13 1.49
C LYS A 32 15.23 8.03 0.43
N GLY A 33 14.68 9.15 0.85
CA GLY A 33 14.19 10.19 -0.03
C GLY A 33 12.85 9.92 -0.71
N GLY A 34 12.24 8.77 -0.44
CA GLY A 34 10.92 8.48 -0.99
C GLY A 34 9.83 9.21 -0.21
N ALA A 35 9.06 10.04 -0.90
CA ALA A 35 7.97 10.80 -0.28
C ALA A 35 6.64 10.47 -0.92
N VAL A 36 5.58 10.56 -0.12
CA VAL A 36 4.22 10.37 -0.61
C VAL A 36 3.75 11.68 -1.23
N SER A 37 3.33 11.62 -2.50
CA SER A 37 2.83 12.81 -3.19
C SER A 37 1.45 13.22 -2.68
N PRO A 38 1.02 14.48 -2.92
CA PRO A 38 -0.33 14.91 -2.55
C PRO A 38 -1.43 14.04 -3.16
N ALA A 39 -1.25 13.62 -4.42
CA ALA A 39 -2.21 12.74 -5.09
C ALA A 39 -2.29 11.38 -4.38
N GLN A 40 -1.16 10.83 -3.99
CA GLN A 40 -1.12 9.57 -3.24
C GLN A 40 -1.79 9.70 -1.87
N LYS A 41 -1.52 10.79 -1.15
CA LYS A 41 -2.15 11.04 0.15
C LYS A 41 -3.66 11.08 0.05
N LYS A 42 -4.18 11.76 -0.97
CA LYS A 42 -5.62 11.89 -1.20
C LYS A 42 -6.27 10.53 -1.44
N ILE A 43 -5.66 9.73 -2.31
CA ILE A 43 -6.17 8.39 -2.62
C ILE A 43 -6.09 7.47 -1.41
N MET A 44 -4.99 7.53 -0.67
CA MET A 44 -4.82 6.67 0.52
C MET A 44 -5.86 6.99 1.59
N LEU A 45 -6.16 8.26 1.81
CA LEU A 45 -7.21 8.65 2.76
C LEU A 45 -8.58 8.14 2.32
N TYR A 46 -8.87 8.23 1.02
CA TYR A 46 -10.12 7.70 0.47
C TYR A 46 -10.21 6.19 0.69
N LEU A 47 -9.14 5.45 0.37
CA LEU A 47 -9.11 4.00 0.52
C LEU A 47 -9.33 3.58 1.99
N GLN A 48 -8.68 4.27 2.91
CA GLN A 48 -8.86 4.00 4.34
C GLN A 48 -10.29 4.25 4.78
N ARG A 49 -10.88 5.33 4.27
CA ARG A 49 -12.26 5.69 4.62
C ARG A 49 -13.28 4.63 4.17
N VAL A 50 -13.05 4.01 3.03
CA VAL A 50 -13.96 2.98 2.52
C VAL A 50 -13.60 1.56 3.00
N GLY A 51 -12.69 1.44 3.95
CA GLY A 51 -12.43 0.18 4.63
C GLY A 51 -11.20 -0.60 4.21
N TYR A 52 -10.32 -0.01 3.39
CA TYR A 52 -9.05 -0.66 3.04
C TYR A 52 -7.94 -0.28 4.01
N THR A 53 -6.99 -1.18 4.18
CA THR A 53 -5.75 -0.90 4.89
C THR A 53 -4.72 -0.44 3.86
N VAL A 54 -3.96 0.60 4.18
CA VAL A 54 -2.93 1.13 3.29
C VAL A 54 -1.62 1.27 4.04
N PHE A 55 -0.56 0.67 3.52
CA PHE A 55 0.79 0.82 4.06
C PHE A 55 1.69 1.56 3.07
N VAL A 56 2.53 2.44 3.61
CA VAL A 56 3.64 3.02 2.86
C VAL A 56 4.90 2.39 3.43
N CYS A 57 5.67 1.71 2.58
CA CYS A 57 6.85 0.96 3.02
C CYS A 57 8.09 1.48 2.29
N HIS A 58 9.11 1.83 3.06
CA HIS A 58 10.39 2.30 2.53
C HIS A 58 11.37 1.14 2.54
N GLY A 59 11.41 0.39 1.44
CA GLY A 59 12.26 -0.77 1.28
C GLY A 59 11.55 -2.08 1.60
N ALA A 60 12.15 -3.17 1.13
CA ALA A 60 11.55 -4.51 1.25
C ALA A 60 11.47 -5.00 2.70
N GLU A 61 12.45 -4.65 3.52
CA GLU A 61 12.47 -5.07 4.92
C GLU A 61 11.29 -4.47 5.69
N GLU A 62 11.05 -3.17 5.52
CA GLU A 62 9.92 -2.52 6.16
C GLU A 62 8.60 -3.12 5.69
N ALA A 63 8.49 -3.40 4.39
CA ALA A 63 7.29 -4.03 3.83
C ALA A 63 7.03 -5.39 4.47
N SER A 64 8.08 -6.22 4.61
CA SER A 64 7.97 -7.53 5.22
C SER A 64 7.50 -7.44 6.67
N ILE A 65 8.08 -6.53 7.45
CA ILE A 65 7.72 -6.34 8.85
C ILE A 65 6.26 -5.92 8.99
N LYS A 66 5.83 -4.95 8.20
CA LYS A 66 4.45 -4.44 8.25
C LYS A 66 3.43 -5.49 7.82
N VAL A 67 3.73 -6.27 6.78
CA VAL A 67 2.82 -7.31 6.31
C VAL A 67 2.69 -8.44 7.32
N LEU A 68 3.81 -8.88 7.91
CA LEU A 68 3.78 -9.93 8.92
C LEU A 68 2.97 -9.50 10.14
N LYS A 69 3.16 -8.27 10.59
CA LYS A 69 2.40 -7.72 11.71
C LYS A 69 0.91 -7.64 11.38
N PHE A 70 0.57 -7.21 10.17
CA PHE A 70 -0.81 -7.14 9.71
C PHE A 70 -1.48 -8.52 9.74
N LEU A 71 -0.79 -9.55 9.23
CA LEU A 71 -1.31 -10.92 9.23
C LEU A 71 -1.50 -11.45 10.64
N GLU A 72 -0.60 -11.12 11.55
CA GLU A 72 -0.69 -11.53 12.95
C GLU A 72 -1.89 -10.89 13.66
N GLU A 73 -2.12 -9.60 13.40
CA GLU A 73 -3.23 -8.87 14.02
C GLU A 73 -4.60 -9.23 13.44
N ASN A 74 -4.62 -9.80 12.24
CA ASN A 74 -5.87 -10.11 11.51
C ASN A 74 -6.08 -11.62 11.30
N LYS A 75 -5.65 -12.41 12.24
CA LYS A 75 -5.89 -13.85 12.20
C LYS A 75 -7.37 -14.19 12.35
#